data_6493b15c83bc9d35a1c04703b63add3f
#
_entry.id   6493b15c83bc9d35a1c04703b63add3f
#
_cell.length_a   1.000
_cell.length_b   1.000
_cell.length_c   1.000
_cell.angle_alpha   90.00
_cell.angle_beta   90.00
_cell.angle_gamma   90.00
#
_symmetry.space_group_name_H-M   'P 1'
#
loop_
_entity.id
_entity.type
_entity.pdbx_description
1 polymer ?
#
loop_
_entity_poly.entity_id
_entity_poly.type
_entity_poly.pdbx_seq_one_letter_code
_entity_poly.pdbx_strand_id
1 'polypeptide(L)'
;MLGRTLFALSAAAIATASAARAESAPPTFQGDPDVYKVIFEDQNFRVIAATWKKGSADKPHSHPVPFIVYALDDCTIRVHNPDGSTRDINSKAGTAFAGPITTSHTAENTGTADCHALFVERK
;
A
#
# COMPACT_ATOMS: atom_id res chain seq x y z
N MET A 1 24.10 -48.58 52.11
CA MET A 1 23.09 -47.57 51.79
C MET A 1 23.47 -46.94 50.45
N LEU A 2 22.76 -47.25 49.38
CA LEU A 2 22.97 -46.66 48.08
C LEU A 2 22.03 -45.47 47.91
N GLY A 3 22.58 -44.24 47.93
CA GLY A 3 21.82 -43.01 47.66
C GLY A 3 21.62 -42.88 46.13
N ARG A 4 20.40 -42.95 45.70
CA ARG A 4 20.01 -42.66 44.32
C ARG A 4 19.83 -41.16 44.19
N THR A 5 20.79 -40.49 43.52
CA THR A 5 20.65 -39.08 43.13
C THR A 5 19.81 -39.03 41.85
N LEU A 6 18.58 -38.51 41.98
CA LEU A 6 17.74 -38.18 40.83
C LEU A 6 18.22 -36.86 40.19
N PHE A 7 18.77 -36.93 39.00
CA PHE A 7 19.00 -35.74 38.17
C PHE A 7 17.68 -35.36 37.53
N ALA A 8 17.10 -34.24 37.92
CA ALA A 8 15.99 -33.65 37.23
C ALA A 8 16.51 -32.91 36.00
N LEU A 9 16.25 -33.41 34.79
CA LEU A 9 16.47 -32.66 33.55
C LEU A 9 15.35 -31.62 33.43
N SER A 10 15.69 -30.36 33.63
CA SER A 10 14.81 -29.24 33.27
C SER A 10 14.91 -29.04 31.76
N ALA A 11 13.86 -29.47 31.02
CA ALA A 11 13.73 -29.10 29.63
C ALA A 11 13.29 -27.63 29.53
N ALA A 12 14.22 -26.76 29.11
CA ALA A 12 13.89 -25.38 28.78
C ALA A 12 13.14 -25.37 27.45
N ALA A 13 11.84 -25.09 27.48
CA ALA A 13 11.06 -24.87 26.25
C ALA A 13 11.48 -23.53 25.63
N ILE A 14 12.20 -23.57 24.51
CA ILE A 14 12.50 -22.38 23.71
C ILE A 14 11.23 -22.02 22.95
N ALA A 15 10.51 -21.01 23.42
CA ALA A 15 9.41 -20.44 22.69
C ALA A 15 9.98 -19.62 21.51
N THR A 16 9.94 -20.13 20.31
CA THR A 16 10.23 -19.35 19.10
C THR A 16 9.03 -18.46 18.81
N ALA A 17 9.15 -17.16 19.14
CA ALA A 17 8.18 -16.17 18.69
C ALA A 17 8.34 -16.00 17.20
N SER A 18 7.41 -16.56 16.37
CA SER A 18 7.35 -16.21 14.96
C SER A 18 6.86 -14.76 14.85
N ALA A 19 7.72 -13.87 14.30
CA ALA A 19 7.31 -12.53 13.96
C ALA A 19 6.16 -12.62 12.92
N ALA A 20 4.96 -12.16 13.29
CA ALA A 20 3.86 -12.06 12.38
C ALA A 20 4.26 -11.09 11.25
N ARG A 21 4.33 -11.57 10.00
CA ARG A 21 4.45 -10.70 8.84
C ARG A 21 3.17 -9.89 8.75
N ALA A 22 3.29 -8.55 8.67
CA ALA A 22 2.17 -7.70 8.35
C ALA A 22 1.61 -8.15 6.98
N GLU A 23 0.33 -8.48 6.92
CA GLU A 23 -0.34 -8.80 5.65
C GLU A 23 -0.34 -7.55 4.77
N SER A 24 -0.04 -7.74 3.47
CA SER A 24 -0.20 -6.70 2.49
C SER A 24 -1.69 -6.41 2.27
N ALA A 25 -2.04 -5.14 2.17
CA ALA A 25 -3.37 -4.75 1.71
C ALA A 25 -3.59 -5.22 0.26
N PRO A 26 -4.85 -5.36 -0.20
CA PRO A 26 -5.11 -5.68 -1.60
C PRO A 26 -4.58 -4.59 -2.52
N PRO A 27 -4.25 -4.91 -3.79
CA PRO A 27 -3.86 -3.89 -4.75
C PRO A 27 -5.00 -2.87 -4.97
N THR A 28 -4.67 -1.70 -5.50
CA THR A 28 -5.57 -0.54 -5.62
C THR A 28 -6.97 -0.86 -6.12
N PHE A 29 -7.07 -1.48 -7.28
CA PHE A 29 -8.36 -1.77 -7.95
C PHE A 29 -9.19 -2.86 -7.26
N GLN A 30 -8.59 -3.66 -6.39
CA GLN A 30 -9.30 -4.63 -5.53
C GLN A 30 -9.63 -4.01 -4.16
N GLY A 31 -8.74 -3.18 -3.62
CA GLY A 31 -8.91 -2.54 -2.33
C GLY A 31 -9.99 -1.46 -2.33
N ASP A 32 -10.05 -0.67 -3.38
CA ASP A 32 -11.05 0.39 -3.55
C ASP A 32 -11.49 0.54 -5.02
N PRO A 33 -12.41 -0.30 -5.49
CA PRO A 33 -12.88 -0.26 -6.87
C PRO A 33 -13.70 0.98 -7.21
N ASP A 34 -14.15 1.77 -6.22
CA ASP A 34 -14.84 3.03 -6.47
C ASP A 34 -13.87 4.13 -6.89
N VAL A 35 -12.62 4.08 -6.40
CA VAL A 35 -11.55 5.02 -6.73
C VAL A 35 -10.75 4.55 -7.94
N TYR A 36 -10.41 3.26 -8.00
CA TYR A 36 -9.46 2.69 -8.95
C TYR A 36 -10.14 1.72 -9.93
N LYS A 37 -10.10 2.04 -11.22
CA LYS A 37 -10.70 1.23 -12.27
C LYS A 37 -9.64 0.81 -13.29
N VAL A 38 -9.50 -0.50 -13.54
CA VAL A 38 -8.66 -1.01 -14.62
C VAL A 38 -9.32 -0.63 -15.95
N ILE A 39 -8.61 0.12 -16.76
CA ILE A 39 -9.09 0.56 -18.09
C ILE A 39 -8.35 -0.10 -19.25
N PHE A 40 -7.20 -0.69 -18.99
CA PHE A 40 -6.43 -1.49 -19.95
C PHE A 40 -5.60 -2.52 -19.20
N GLU A 41 -5.44 -3.69 -19.78
CA GLU A 41 -4.54 -4.72 -19.25
C GLU A 41 -4.11 -5.67 -20.37
N ASP A 42 -2.81 -5.94 -20.43
CA ASP A 42 -2.24 -7.01 -21.23
C ASP A 42 -1.23 -7.83 -20.39
N GLN A 43 -0.41 -8.65 -21.04
CA GLN A 43 0.57 -9.46 -20.30
C GLN A 43 1.71 -8.64 -19.69
N ASN A 44 1.94 -7.39 -20.12
CA ASN A 44 3.07 -6.55 -19.72
C ASN A 44 2.66 -5.39 -18.82
N PHE A 45 1.48 -4.81 -19.03
CA PHE A 45 1.03 -3.59 -18.38
C PHE A 45 -0.42 -3.69 -17.89
N ARG A 46 -0.69 -2.91 -16.86
CA ARG A 46 -2.04 -2.59 -16.41
C ARG A 46 -2.15 -1.08 -16.28
N VAL A 47 -3.20 -0.50 -16.85
CA VAL A 47 -3.52 0.92 -16.71
C VAL A 47 -4.78 1.06 -15.86
N ILE A 48 -4.68 1.86 -14.81
CA ILE A 48 -5.73 2.09 -13.83
C ILE A 48 -6.07 3.58 -13.84
N ALA A 49 -7.34 3.91 -14.06
CA ALA A 49 -7.84 5.26 -13.86
C ALA A 49 -8.23 5.44 -12.39
N ALA A 50 -7.73 6.50 -11.76
CA ALA A 50 -8.03 6.83 -10.38
C ALA A 50 -8.75 8.16 -10.29
N THR A 51 -9.77 8.23 -9.42
CA THR A 51 -10.53 9.44 -9.11
C THR A 51 -10.71 9.57 -7.61
N TRP A 52 -10.11 10.59 -7.02
CA TRP A 52 -10.38 10.99 -5.63
C TRP A 52 -11.27 12.22 -5.63
N LYS A 53 -12.48 12.10 -5.14
CA LYS A 53 -13.36 13.23 -4.92
C LYS A 53 -12.73 14.22 -3.95
N LYS A 54 -13.00 15.51 -4.11
CA LYS A 54 -12.54 16.54 -3.17
C LYS A 54 -12.85 16.13 -1.72
N GLY A 55 -11.83 16.15 -0.87
CA GLY A 55 -11.93 15.86 0.56
C GLY A 55 -12.09 14.37 0.90
N SER A 56 -12.08 13.46 -0.08
CA SER A 56 -12.21 12.03 0.17
C SER A 56 -10.86 11.33 0.36
N ALA A 57 -10.89 10.23 1.10
CA ALA A 57 -9.77 9.31 1.21
C ALA A 57 -10.18 7.96 0.63
N ASP A 58 -9.21 7.24 0.07
CA ASP A 58 -9.40 5.88 -0.38
C ASP A 58 -9.22 4.87 0.76
N LYS A 59 -9.51 3.61 0.46
CA LYS A 59 -9.33 2.49 1.39
C LYS A 59 -7.89 1.99 1.35
N PRO A 60 -7.42 1.30 2.41
CA PRO A 60 -6.08 0.71 2.43
C PRO A 60 -5.83 -0.16 1.21
N HIS A 61 -4.70 0.08 0.56
CA HIS A 61 -4.28 -0.65 -0.64
C HIS A 61 -2.77 -0.76 -0.70
N SER A 62 -2.29 -1.67 -1.55
CA SER A 62 -0.87 -1.89 -1.83
C SER A 62 -0.51 -1.50 -3.26
N HIS A 63 0.79 -1.28 -3.46
CA HIS A 63 1.41 -1.17 -4.78
C HIS A 63 2.48 -2.27 -4.88
N PRO A 64 2.12 -3.47 -5.32
CA PRO A 64 3.03 -4.62 -5.28
C PRO A 64 4.02 -4.67 -6.44
N VAL A 65 3.84 -3.86 -7.47
CA VAL A 65 4.66 -3.84 -8.69
C VAL A 65 5.13 -2.42 -9.02
N PRO A 66 6.20 -2.26 -9.81
CA PRO A 66 6.64 -0.94 -10.27
C PRO A 66 5.53 -0.23 -11.04
N PHE A 67 5.35 1.06 -10.77
CA PHE A 67 4.33 1.87 -11.43
C PHE A 67 4.76 3.32 -11.58
N ILE A 68 4.12 3.99 -12.53
CA ILE A 68 4.16 5.45 -12.68
C ILE A 68 2.75 6.00 -12.54
N VAL A 69 2.67 7.24 -12.08
CA VAL A 69 1.43 8.01 -12.00
C VAL A 69 1.52 9.16 -12.98
N TYR A 70 0.51 9.30 -13.83
CA TYR A 70 0.34 10.46 -14.71
C TYR A 70 -0.82 11.30 -14.21
N ALA A 71 -0.55 12.54 -13.81
CA ALA A 71 -1.55 13.44 -13.28
C ALA A 71 -2.38 14.06 -14.42
N LEU A 72 -3.70 13.91 -14.36
CA LEU A 72 -4.65 14.51 -15.29
C LEU A 72 -5.11 15.89 -14.84
N ASP A 73 -5.01 16.16 -13.54
CA ASP A 73 -5.35 17.44 -12.89
C ASP A 73 -4.19 17.88 -12.00
N ASP A 74 -4.20 19.17 -11.61
CA ASP A 74 -3.41 19.62 -10.47
C ASP A 74 -3.99 18.99 -9.22
N CYS A 75 -3.19 18.23 -8.48
CA CYS A 75 -3.62 17.44 -7.33
C CYS A 75 -2.77 17.70 -6.10
N THR A 76 -3.39 17.70 -4.94
CA THR A 76 -2.71 17.59 -3.65
C THR A 76 -3.24 16.36 -2.94
N ILE A 77 -2.40 15.34 -2.85
CA ILE A 77 -2.73 14.05 -2.22
C ILE A 77 -1.85 13.88 -0.99
N ARG A 78 -2.46 13.56 0.13
CA ARG A 78 -1.75 13.15 1.35
C ARG A 78 -1.78 11.65 1.48
N VAL A 79 -0.61 11.05 1.47
CA VAL A 79 -0.44 9.62 1.74
C VAL A 79 -0.32 9.41 3.25
N HIS A 80 -1.10 8.48 3.79
CA HIS A 80 -1.06 8.05 5.18
C HIS A 80 -0.46 6.65 5.26
N ASN A 81 0.67 6.52 5.93
CA ASN A 81 1.33 5.24 6.16
C ASN A 81 0.80 4.57 7.45
N PRO A 82 0.90 3.22 7.58
CA PRO A 82 0.41 2.51 8.76
C PRO A 82 1.07 2.92 10.07
N ASP A 83 2.30 3.45 10.03
CA ASP A 83 3.03 3.95 11.20
C ASP A 83 2.58 5.34 11.66
N GLY A 84 1.58 5.94 10.99
CA GLY A 84 1.06 7.28 11.28
C GLY A 84 1.80 8.41 10.58
N SER A 85 2.90 8.13 9.86
CA SER A 85 3.59 9.14 9.05
C SER A 85 2.77 9.52 7.82
N THR A 86 2.95 10.75 7.34
CA THR A 86 2.28 11.27 6.14
C THR A 86 3.28 11.86 5.16
N ARG A 87 2.89 11.89 3.90
CA ARG A 87 3.66 12.49 2.82
C ARG A 87 2.70 13.17 1.86
N ASP A 88 2.94 14.44 1.56
CA ASP A 88 2.16 15.19 0.59
C ASP A 88 2.77 15.06 -0.82
N ILE A 89 1.92 14.81 -1.78
CA ILE A 89 2.25 14.79 -3.21
C ILE A 89 1.49 15.94 -3.86
N ASN A 90 2.25 16.91 -4.40
CA ASN A 90 1.72 18.00 -5.18
C ASN A 90 2.10 17.77 -6.64
N SER A 91 1.13 17.38 -7.45
CA SER A 91 1.36 17.09 -8.87
C SER A 91 0.65 18.11 -9.76
N LYS A 92 1.27 18.41 -10.89
CA LYS A 92 0.71 19.26 -11.93
C LYS A 92 0.13 18.41 -13.06
N ALA A 93 -1.01 18.83 -13.61
CA ALA A 93 -1.61 18.19 -14.78
C ALA A 93 -0.57 18.03 -15.89
N GLY A 94 -0.53 16.83 -16.49
CA GLY A 94 0.40 16.52 -17.57
C GLY A 94 1.81 16.12 -17.13
N THR A 95 2.05 15.92 -15.84
CA THR A 95 3.33 15.43 -15.30
C THR A 95 3.21 13.99 -14.81
N ALA A 96 4.32 13.28 -14.79
CA ALA A 96 4.38 11.90 -14.32
C ALA A 96 5.51 11.71 -13.30
N PHE A 97 5.31 10.75 -12.40
CA PHE A 97 6.31 10.37 -11.40
C PHE A 97 6.18 8.87 -11.08
N ALA A 98 7.27 8.27 -10.59
CA ALA A 98 7.25 6.90 -10.09
C ALA A 98 6.83 6.88 -8.62
N GLY A 99 5.97 5.95 -8.25
CA GLY A 99 5.61 5.69 -6.86
C GLY A 99 6.42 4.55 -6.27
N PRO A 100 6.58 4.50 -4.94
CA PRO A 100 7.27 3.40 -4.28
C PRO A 100 6.39 2.15 -4.22
N ILE A 101 7.01 0.97 -4.36
CA ILE A 101 6.36 -0.28 -3.98
C ILE A 101 6.05 -0.22 -2.49
N THR A 102 4.82 -0.53 -2.12
CA THR A 102 4.38 -0.47 -0.72
C THR A 102 3.38 -1.58 -0.40
N THR A 103 3.42 -2.04 0.83
CA THR A 103 2.52 -3.11 1.32
C THR A 103 1.16 -2.59 1.74
N SER A 104 1.07 -1.36 2.22
CA SER A 104 -0.20 -0.73 2.61
C SER A 104 -0.03 0.77 2.81
N HIS A 105 -0.99 1.54 2.31
CA HIS A 105 -1.22 2.93 2.68
C HIS A 105 -2.64 3.35 2.26
N THR A 106 -3.03 4.57 2.63
CA THR A 106 -4.20 5.26 2.10
C THR A 106 -3.79 6.60 1.50
N ALA A 107 -4.60 7.14 0.61
CA ALA A 107 -4.39 8.43 -0.02
C ALA A 107 -5.65 9.30 0.15
N GLU A 108 -5.44 10.56 0.53
CA GLU A 108 -6.49 11.53 0.77
C GLU A 108 -6.32 12.72 -0.16
N ASN A 109 -7.40 13.13 -0.83
CA ASN A 109 -7.41 14.35 -1.61
C ASN A 109 -7.62 15.55 -0.67
N THR A 110 -6.54 16.26 -0.36
CA THR A 110 -6.56 17.47 0.48
C THR A 110 -6.65 18.75 -0.33
N GLY A 111 -6.76 18.64 -1.66
CA GLY A 111 -6.91 19.77 -2.57
C GLY A 111 -8.31 20.36 -2.59
N THR A 112 -8.52 21.29 -3.52
CA THR A 112 -9.75 22.08 -3.63
C THR A 112 -10.72 21.59 -4.71
N ALA A 113 -10.36 20.56 -5.45
CA ALA A 113 -11.14 19.96 -6.53
C ALA A 113 -10.91 18.43 -6.57
N ASP A 114 -11.76 17.71 -7.34
CA ASP A 114 -11.55 16.31 -7.63
C ASP A 114 -10.20 16.10 -8.30
N CYS A 115 -9.54 14.99 -8.01
CA CYS A 115 -8.25 14.63 -8.56
C CYS A 115 -8.37 13.39 -9.44
N HIS A 116 -7.86 13.46 -10.67
CA HIS A 116 -7.83 12.36 -11.61
C HIS A 116 -6.39 12.04 -12.00
N ALA A 117 -6.06 10.76 -12.05
CA ALA A 117 -4.75 10.29 -12.45
C ALA A 117 -4.84 8.95 -13.18
N LEU A 118 -3.80 8.63 -13.93
CA LEU A 118 -3.59 7.30 -14.49
C LEU A 118 -2.40 6.65 -13.79
N PHE A 119 -2.56 5.40 -13.39
CA PHE A 119 -1.49 4.53 -12.92
C PHE A 119 -1.13 3.57 -14.05
N VAL A 120 0.14 3.48 -14.37
CA VAL A 120 0.66 2.50 -15.32
C VAL A 120 1.56 1.55 -14.55
N GLU A 121 1.09 0.33 -14.34
CA GLU A 121 1.80 -0.73 -13.65
C GLU A 121 2.51 -1.63 -14.65
N ARG A 122 3.75 -2.01 -14.33
CA ARG A 122 4.47 -3.07 -15.06
C ARG A 122 4.21 -4.41 -14.37
N LYS A 123 3.64 -5.32 -15.12
CA LYS A 123 3.30 -6.67 -14.64
C LYS A 123 4.51 -7.60 -14.62
#